data_7337676d7b1cee42b78cc96999b164f3
#
_entry.id   7337676d7b1cee42b78cc96999b164f3
#
_cell.length_a   1.000
_cell.length_b   1.000
_cell.length_c   1.000
_cell.angle_alpha   90.00
_cell.angle_beta   90.00
_cell.angle_gamma   90.00
#
_symmetry.space_group_name_H-M   'P 1'
#
loop_
_entity.id
_entity.type
_entity.pdbx_description
1 polymer ?
#
loop_
_entity_poly.entity_id
_entity_poly.type
_entity_poly.pdbx_seq_one_letter_code
_entity_poly.pdbx_strand_id
1 'polypeptide(L)'
;LFLQAAGEFKRVGGTDLILVHCPDFSSPPTTRKGHLTTYQDTVRMAEEVRKEHDLGVRVVLGPHPAAFAHQFEAWLQEDGEHGAERAMENYRDSIDAALELVHEGKAHAIGEVGRPHWPVSDRVWGLSNQLLEETMSLAHKEGVTLQLHVEGELESTYGDLAAMAERVGL
;
A
#
# COMPACT_ATOMS: atom_id res chain seq x y z
N LEU A 1 5.85 20.01 -6.46
CA LEU A 1 7.11 19.25 -6.18
C LEU A 1 7.23 18.02 -7.09
N PHE A 2 6.21 17.13 -7.14
CA PHE A 2 6.26 15.89 -7.94
C PHE A 2 6.37 16.16 -9.46
N LEU A 3 5.58 17.07 -10.03
CA LEU A 3 5.66 17.47 -11.44
C LEU A 3 7.06 17.97 -11.82
N GLN A 4 7.68 18.79 -10.96
CA GLN A 4 9.04 19.27 -11.20
C GLN A 4 10.04 18.11 -11.24
N ALA A 5 9.97 17.19 -10.26
CA ALA A 5 10.85 16.02 -10.21
C ALA A 5 10.68 15.11 -11.44
N ALA A 6 9.44 14.91 -11.89
CA ALA A 6 9.14 14.17 -13.11
C ALA A 6 9.74 14.83 -14.36
N GLY A 7 9.66 16.16 -14.47
CA GLY A 7 10.29 16.92 -15.54
C GLY A 7 11.82 16.81 -15.53
N GLU A 8 12.45 16.84 -14.36
CA GLU A 8 13.89 16.62 -14.23
C GLU A 8 14.29 15.18 -14.60
N PHE A 9 13.49 14.18 -14.19
CA PHE A 9 13.67 12.78 -14.58
C PHE A 9 13.60 12.61 -16.10
N LYS A 10 12.60 13.20 -16.76
CA LYS A 10 12.50 13.21 -18.23
C LYS A 10 13.72 13.85 -18.88
N ARG A 11 14.19 14.99 -18.35
CA ARG A 11 15.33 15.74 -18.90
C ARG A 11 16.64 14.94 -18.91
N VAL A 12 16.81 14.01 -17.95
CA VAL A 12 17.99 13.12 -17.91
C VAL A 12 17.80 11.80 -18.64
N GLY A 13 16.72 11.66 -19.42
CA GLY A 13 16.46 10.50 -20.27
C GLY A 13 15.52 9.45 -19.67
N GLY A 14 14.85 9.75 -18.56
CA GLY A 14 13.83 8.87 -17.99
C GLY A 14 12.62 8.76 -18.92
N THR A 15 12.03 7.58 -19.01
CA THR A 15 10.87 7.26 -19.86
C THR A 15 9.65 6.81 -19.07
N ASP A 16 9.87 6.03 -18.02
CA ASP A 16 8.83 5.39 -17.23
C ASP A 16 9.13 5.48 -15.74
N LEU A 17 8.09 5.65 -14.93
CA LEU A 17 8.18 5.64 -13.48
C LEU A 17 7.00 4.93 -12.83
N ILE A 18 7.18 4.48 -11.62
CA ILE A 18 6.11 3.97 -10.77
C ILE A 18 5.82 5.03 -9.71
N LEU A 19 4.59 5.52 -9.69
CA LEU A 19 4.09 6.41 -8.63
C LEU A 19 3.38 5.58 -7.58
N VAL A 20 3.97 5.53 -6.40
CA VAL A 20 3.42 4.82 -5.25
C VAL A 20 2.72 5.81 -4.33
N HIS A 21 1.52 5.47 -3.89
CA HIS A 21 0.81 6.28 -2.90
C HIS A 21 1.57 6.27 -1.57
N CYS A 22 1.86 7.45 -1.05
CA CYS A 22 2.43 7.64 0.29
C CYS A 22 1.38 8.35 1.15
N PRO A 23 0.91 7.73 2.26
CA PRO A 23 -0.08 8.36 3.12
C PRO A 23 0.50 9.54 3.89
N ASP A 24 -0.36 10.48 4.27
CA ASP A 24 -0.03 11.44 5.32
C ASP A 24 -0.06 10.73 6.67
N PHE A 25 1.12 10.41 7.20
CA PHE A 25 1.25 9.71 8.49
C PHE A 25 0.74 10.54 9.68
N SER A 26 0.61 11.85 9.54
CA SER A 26 0.07 12.71 10.61
C SER A 26 -1.46 12.71 10.64
N SER A 27 -2.10 12.37 9.52
CA SER A 27 -3.56 12.35 9.39
C SER A 27 -4.01 11.30 8.35
N PRO A 28 -3.76 10.01 8.62
CA PRO A 28 -4.13 8.96 7.69
C PRO A 28 -5.66 8.84 7.59
N PRO A 29 -6.20 8.43 6.43
CA PRO A 29 -7.61 8.17 6.28
C PRO A 29 -8.10 7.10 7.27
N THR A 30 -9.33 7.25 7.75
CA THR A 30 -9.96 6.34 8.73
C THR A 30 -11.26 5.73 8.22
N THR A 31 -11.53 5.87 6.94
CA THR A 31 -12.71 5.34 6.27
C THR A 31 -12.38 4.96 4.83
N ARG A 32 -13.12 4.01 4.26
CA ARG A 32 -12.99 3.62 2.85
C ARG A 32 -13.09 4.82 1.89
N LYS A 33 -14.03 5.72 2.12
CA LYS A 33 -14.19 6.94 1.31
C LYS A 33 -12.97 7.87 1.41
N GLY A 34 -12.37 7.98 2.59
CA GLY A 34 -11.15 8.74 2.79
C GLY A 34 -9.98 8.17 2.00
N HIS A 35 -9.78 6.85 2.06
CA HIS A 35 -8.77 6.15 1.27
C HIS A 35 -9.00 6.36 -0.23
N LEU A 36 -10.23 6.15 -0.70
CA LEU A 36 -10.56 6.35 -2.11
C LEU A 36 -10.23 7.77 -2.59
N THR A 37 -10.52 8.79 -1.77
CA THR A 37 -10.22 10.19 -2.10
C THR A 37 -8.72 10.41 -2.26
N THR A 38 -7.89 9.97 -1.30
CA THR A 38 -6.43 10.14 -1.36
C THR A 38 -5.79 9.34 -2.50
N TYR A 39 -6.33 8.17 -2.83
CA TYR A 39 -5.90 7.36 -3.97
C TYR A 39 -6.24 8.02 -5.31
N GLN A 40 -7.43 8.61 -5.43
CA GLN A 40 -7.80 9.40 -6.62
C GLN A 40 -6.91 10.62 -6.81
N ASP A 41 -6.41 11.25 -5.72
CA ASP A 41 -5.42 12.32 -5.79
C ASP A 41 -4.11 11.83 -6.41
N THR A 42 -3.63 10.64 -6.00
CA THR A 42 -2.44 10.00 -6.57
C THR A 42 -2.62 9.68 -8.06
N VAL A 43 -3.79 9.18 -8.44
CA VAL A 43 -4.14 8.94 -9.85
C VAL A 43 -4.10 10.22 -10.67
N ARG A 44 -4.71 11.32 -10.16
CA ARG A 44 -4.67 12.63 -10.83
C ARG A 44 -3.24 13.13 -11.01
N MET A 45 -2.39 13.00 -10.00
CA MET A 45 -0.97 13.36 -10.11
C MET A 45 -0.27 12.59 -11.23
N ALA A 46 -0.55 11.30 -11.39
CA ALA A 46 -0.01 10.49 -12.47
C ALA A 46 -0.49 10.95 -13.84
N GLU A 47 -1.78 11.31 -13.97
CA GLU A 47 -2.37 11.83 -15.21
C GLU A 47 -1.74 13.17 -15.62
N GLU A 48 -1.52 14.07 -14.66
CA GLU A 48 -0.83 15.34 -14.88
C GLU A 48 0.59 15.13 -15.41
N VAL A 49 1.37 14.21 -14.80
CA VAL A 49 2.73 13.89 -15.27
C VAL A 49 2.73 13.31 -16.67
N ARG A 50 1.83 12.37 -16.99
CA ARG A 50 1.71 11.80 -18.33
C ARG A 50 1.44 12.90 -19.38
N LYS A 51 0.54 13.82 -19.03
CA LYS A 51 0.14 14.92 -19.92
C LYS A 51 1.24 15.95 -20.14
N GLU A 52 1.96 16.35 -19.07
CA GLU A 52 2.93 17.44 -19.13
C GLU A 52 4.31 16.99 -19.58
N HIS A 53 4.72 15.77 -19.29
CA HIS A 53 6.10 15.32 -19.51
C HIS A 53 6.23 14.14 -20.50
N ASP A 54 5.12 13.63 -21.04
CA ASP A 54 5.15 12.44 -21.93
C ASP A 54 5.97 11.30 -21.32
N LEU A 55 5.66 10.96 -20.06
CA LEU A 55 6.23 9.86 -19.29
C LEU A 55 5.23 8.71 -19.15
N GLY A 56 5.70 7.47 -19.24
CA GLY A 56 4.97 6.32 -18.76
C GLY A 56 4.87 6.40 -17.22
N VAL A 57 3.66 6.36 -16.66
CA VAL A 57 3.48 6.34 -15.21
C VAL A 57 2.59 5.17 -14.82
N ARG A 58 3.11 4.26 -14.02
CA ARG A 58 2.32 3.22 -13.36
C ARG A 58 1.96 3.68 -11.97
N VAL A 59 0.73 3.41 -11.53
CA VAL A 59 0.21 3.83 -10.22
C VAL A 59 0.06 2.60 -9.34
N VAL A 60 0.54 2.70 -8.10
CA VAL A 60 0.42 1.68 -7.05
C VAL A 60 -0.27 2.31 -5.85
N LEU A 61 -1.34 1.67 -5.36
CA LEU A 61 -2.21 2.17 -4.29
C LEU A 61 -2.42 1.10 -3.22
N GLY A 62 -2.32 1.47 -1.96
CA GLY A 62 -2.57 0.56 -0.84
C GLY A 62 -2.19 1.13 0.52
N PRO A 63 -2.49 0.40 1.61
CA PRO A 63 -2.13 0.80 2.96
C PRO A 63 -0.66 0.53 3.24
N HIS A 64 0.08 1.59 3.53
CA HIS A 64 1.47 1.44 3.95
C HIS A 64 1.57 0.73 5.32
N PRO A 65 2.45 -0.26 5.53
CA PRO A 65 2.52 -1.02 6.78
C PRO A 65 2.83 -0.16 8.01
N ALA A 66 3.58 0.95 7.86
CA ALA A 66 3.81 1.90 8.94
C ALA A 66 2.51 2.61 9.35
N ALA A 67 1.67 2.99 8.39
CA ALA A 67 0.40 3.65 8.71
C ALA A 67 -0.52 2.72 9.51
N PHE A 68 -0.58 1.43 9.15
CA PHE A 68 -1.31 0.43 9.90
C PHE A 68 -0.77 0.27 11.32
N ALA A 69 0.54 0.04 11.47
CA ALA A 69 1.15 -0.22 12.78
C ALA A 69 0.93 0.95 13.76
N HIS A 70 1.16 2.19 13.33
CA HIS A 70 0.95 3.37 14.17
C HIS A 70 -0.53 3.58 14.50
N GLN A 71 -1.43 3.40 13.55
CA GLN A 71 -2.86 3.55 13.78
C GLN A 71 -3.40 2.46 14.72
N PHE A 72 -2.95 1.22 14.55
CA PHE A 72 -3.30 0.11 15.43
C PHE A 72 -2.89 0.38 16.88
N GLU A 73 -1.64 0.79 17.11
CA GLU A 73 -1.14 1.09 18.46
C GLU A 73 -1.91 2.27 19.08
N ALA A 74 -2.16 3.34 18.33
CA ALA A 74 -2.89 4.49 18.81
C ALA A 74 -4.34 4.14 19.18
N TRP A 75 -5.05 3.40 18.33
CA TRP A 75 -6.45 3.06 18.57
C TRP A 75 -6.62 1.96 19.62
N LEU A 76 -5.68 1.03 19.72
CA LEU A 76 -5.63 0.06 20.82
C LEU A 76 -5.48 0.79 22.18
N GLN A 77 -4.64 1.82 22.24
CA GLN A 77 -4.46 2.63 23.43
C GLN A 77 -5.71 3.45 23.79
N GLU A 78 -6.41 3.97 22.75
CA GLU A 78 -7.60 4.82 22.91
C GLU A 78 -8.84 4.02 23.35
N ASP A 79 -9.09 2.86 22.73
CA ASP A 79 -10.37 2.14 22.79
C ASP A 79 -10.20 0.60 22.95
N GLY A 80 -9.03 0.16 23.39
CA GLY A 80 -8.76 -1.26 23.65
C GLY A 80 -8.97 -2.15 22.42
N GLU A 81 -9.57 -3.33 22.61
CA GLU A 81 -9.78 -4.32 21.55
C GLU A 81 -10.66 -3.78 20.41
N HIS A 82 -11.63 -2.96 20.72
CA HIS A 82 -12.47 -2.33 19.70
C HIS A 82 -11.67 -1.41 18.78
N GLY A 83 -10.72 -0.66 19.33
CA GLY A 83 -9.77 0.15 18.54
C GLY A 83 -8.89 -0.70 17.65
N ALA A 84 -8.42 -1.85 18.14
CA ALA A 84 -7.64 -2.80 17.36
C ALA A 84 -8.42 -3.39 16.18
N GLU A 85 -9.66 -3.82 16.40
CA GLU A 85 -10.57 -4.32 15.36
C GLU A 85 -10.82 -3.24 14.29
N ARG A 86 -11.11 -2.02 14.71
CA ARG A 86 -11.31 -0.87 13.84
C ARG A 86 -10.09 -0.58 12.96
N ALA A 87 -8.86 -0.73 13.47
CA ALA A 87 -7.65 -0.54 12.68
C ALA A 87 -7.49 -1.61 11.59
N MET A 88 -7.82 -2.85 11.90
CA MET A 88 -7.81 -3.94 10.91
C MET A 88 -8.88 -3.75 9.84
N GLU A 89 -10.09 -3.31 10.21
CA GLU A 89 -11.15 -2.98 9.26
C GLU A 89 -10.75 -1.82 8.35
N ASN A 90 -10.15 -0.75 8.91
CA ASN A 90 -9.65 0.37 8.12
C ASN A 90 -8.55 -0.04 7.12
N TYR A 91 -7.69 -1.00 7.48
CA TYR A 91 -6.73 -1.58 6.53
C TYR A 91 -7.45 -2.28 5.36
N ARG A 92 -8.45 -3.11 5.64
CA ARG A 92 -9.24 -3.81 4.62
C ARG A 92 -10.01 -2.82 3.73
N ASP A 93 -10.60 -1.80 4.31
CA ASP A 93 -11.25 -0.68 3.60
C ASP A 93 -10.29 0.00 2.61
N SER A 94 -9.04 0.15 3.00
CA SER A 94 -7.97 0.70 2.17
C SER A 94 -7.64 -0.21 0.98
N ILE A 95 -7.54 -1.53 1.20
CA ILE A 95 -7.34 -2.53 0.14
C ILE A 95 -8.53 -2.52 -0.85
N ASP A 96 -9.76 -2.50 -0.35
CA ASP A 96 -10.96 -2.45 -1.18
C ASP A 96 -11.03 -1.19 -2.05
N ALA A 97 -10.64 -0.03 -1.49
CA ALA A 97 -10.55 1.22 -2.25
C ALA A 97 -9.46 1.18 -3.35
N ALA A 98 -8.31 0.56 -3.07
CA ALA A 98 -7.26 0.37 -4.05
C ALA A 98 -7.68 -0.59 -5.17
N LEU A 99 -8.31 -1.71 -4.82
CA LEU A 99 -8.81 -2.71 -5.75
C LEU A 99 -9.86 -2.13 -6.72
N GLU A 100 -10.77 -1.28 -6.22
CA GLU A 100 -11.72 -0.55 -7.07
C GLU A 100 -11.01 0.20 -8.19
N LEU A 101 -9.96 0.97 -7.87
CA LEU A 101 -9.20 1.75 -8.86
C LEU A 101 -8.34 0.88 -9.79
N VAL A 102 -7.89 -0.30 -9.33
CA VAL A 102 -7.24 -1.29 -10.20
C VAL A 102 -8.24 -1.86 -11.21
N HIS A 103 -9.43 -2.24 -10.77
CA HIS A 103 -10.49 -2.74 -11.66
C HIS A 103 -10.99 -1.68 -12.66
N GLU A 104 -10.97 -0.42 -12.27
CA GLU A 104 -11.26 0.70 -13.18
C GLU A 104 -10.11 1.01 -14.17
N GLY A 105 -8.98 0.31 -14.08
CA GLY A 105 -7.80 0.54 -14.91
C GLY A 105 -7.04 1.84 -14.58
N LYS A 106 -7.32 2.45 -13.44
CA LYS A 106 -6.67 3.69 -12.98
C LYS A 106 -5.39 3.44 -12.19
N ALA A 107 -5.28 2.26 -11.55
CA ALA A 107 -4.08 1.79 -10.88
C ALA A 107 -3.62 0.44 -11.47
N HIS A 108 -2.37 0.04 -11.19
CA HIS A 108 -1.71 -1.09 -11.83
C HIS A 108 -1.36 -2.21 -10.84
N ALA A 109 -1.28 -1.89 -9.56
CA ALA A 109 -0.98 -2.82 -8.49
C ALA A 109 -1.54 -2.32 -7.15
N ILE A 110 -1.72 -3.23 -6.20
CA ILE A 110 -1.97 -2.91 -4.80
C ILE A 110 -0.63 -2.83 -4.07
N GLY A 111 -0.40 -1.77 -3.34
CA GLY A 111 0.83 -1.53 -2.57
C GLY A 111 1.00 -0.05 -2.13
N GLU A 112 1.93 0.24 -1.30
CA GLU A 112 2.85 -0.70 -0.63
C GLU A 112 2.12 -1.46 0.48
N VAL A 113 2.10 -2.77 0.41
CA VAL A 113 1.58 -3.62 1.48
C VAL A 113 2.70 -4.46 2.08
N GLY A 114 2.58 -4.91 3.30
CA GLY A 114 3.62 -5.73 3.87
C GLY A 114 3.74 -5.66 5.38
N ARG A 115 4.98 -5.56 5.85
CA ARG A 115 5.35 -5.68 7.26
C ARG A 115 6.14 -4.47 7.75
N PRO A 116 6.04 -4.10 9.04
CA PRO A 116 6.94 -3.11 9.63
C PRO A 116 8.41 -3.53 9.48
N HIS A 117 9.27 -2.59 9.10
CA HIS A 117 10.73 -2.80 8.96
C HIS A 117 11.52 -2.25 10.16
N TRP A 118 10.86 -2.07 11.28
CA TRP A 118 11.42 -1.68 12.59
C TRP A 118 10.83 -2.57 13.69
N PRO A 119 11.47 -2.64 14.88
CA PRO A 119 10.95 -3.41 15.99
C PRO A 119 9.54 -2.96 16.43
N VAL A 120 8.61 -3.89 16.44
CA VAL A 120 7.23 -3.72 16.90
C VAL A 120 6.89 -4.83 17.90
N SER A 121 5.73 -4.74 18.56
CA SER A 121 5.25 -5.84 19.40
C SER A 121 4.93 -7.09 18.58
N ASP A 122 5.02 -8.28 19.20
CA ASP A 122 4.65 -9.56 18.58
C ASP A 122 3.21 -9.53 18.04
N ARG A 123 2.34 -8.78 18.70
CA ARG A 123 0.95 -8.60 18.28
C ARG A 123 0.84 -7.82 16.97
N VAL A 124 1.53 -6.67 16.86
CA VAL A 124 1.56 -5.88 15.62
C VAL A 124 2.16 -6.69 14.49
N TRP A 125 3.26 -7.40 14.77
CA TRP A 125 3.92 -8.27 13.79
C TRP A 125 2.98 -9.38 13.28
N GLY A 126 2.32 -10.10 14.21
CA GLY A 126 1.38 -11.18 13.86
C GLY A 126 0.20 -10.69 13.03
N LEU A 127 -0.40 -9.54 13.40
CA LEU A 127 -1.52 -8.95 12.65
C LEU A 127 -1.09 -8.41 11.28
N SER A 128 0.10 -7.82 11.18
CA SER A 128 0.65 -7.39 9.87
C SER A 128 0.83 -8.57 8.92
N ASN A 129 1.34 -9.71 9.42
CA ASN A 129 1.44 -10.94 8.62
C ASN A 129 0.07 -11.49 8.22
N GLN A 130 -0.90 -11.50 9.13
CA GLN A 130 -2.27 -11.92 8.83
C GLN A 130 -2.88 -11.06 7.71
N LEU A 131 -2.81 -9.73 7.83
CA LEU A 131 -3.35 -8.81 6.82
C LEU A 131 -2.61 -8.91 5.47
N LEU A 132 -1.30 -9.16 5.51
CA LEU A 132 -0.53 -9.41 4.30
C LEU A 132 -0.97 -10.70 3.60
N GLU A 133 -1.17 -11.79 4.34
CA GLU A 133 -1.64 -13.07 3.79
C GLU A 133 -3.09 -12.96 3.25
N GLU A 134 -3.98 -12.25 3.94
CA GLU A 134 -5.32 -11.89 3.45
C GLU A 134 -5.23 -11.12 2.11
N THR A 135 -4.32 -10.15 2.03
CA THR A 135 -4.10 -9.34 0.83
C THR A 135 -3.52 -10.16 -0.33
N MET A 136 -2.57 -11.06 -0.05
CA MET A 136 -2.03 -11.99 -1.05
C MET A 136 -3.13 -12.93 -1.59
N SER A 137 -3.97 -13.47 -0.70
CA SER A 137 -5.11 -14.32 -1.11
C SER A 137 -6.10 -13.57 -2.00
N LEU A 138 -6.41 -12.32 -1.66
CA LEU A 138 -7.25 -11.46 -2.47
C LEU A 138 -6.60 -11.17 -3.83
N ALA A 139 -5.32 -10.83 -3.85
CA ALA A 139 -4.57 -10.54 -5.07
C ALA A 139 -4.54 -11.74 -6.03
N HIS A 140 -4.34 -12.95 -5.49
CA HIS A 140 -4.43 -14.19 -6.26
C HIS A 140 -5.82 -14.35 -6.88
N LYS A 141 -6.86 -14.21 -6.08
CA LYS A 141 -8.26 -14.35 -6.54
C LYS A 141 -8.64 -13.35 -7.63
N GLU A 142 -8.22 -12.10 -7.48
CA GLU A 142 -8.56 -11.00 -8.38
C GLU A 142 -7.58 -10.86 -9.56
N GLY A 143 -6.48 -11.61 -9.57
CA GLY A 143 -5.44 -11.56 -10.62
C GLY A 143 -4.68 -10.23 -10.64
N VAL A 144 -4.46 -9.61 -9.47
CA VAL A 144 -3.79 -8.32 -9.35
C VAL A 144 -2.37 -8.46 -8.80
N THR A 145 -1.49 -7.55 -9.22
CA THR A 145 -0.10 -7.50 -8.76
C THR A 145 -0.01 -6.83 -7.39
N LEU A 146 0.91 -7.31 -6.53
CA LEU A 146 1.27 -6.66 -5.27
C LEU A 146 2.66 -6.04 -5.34
N GLN A 147 2.81 -4.88 -4.70
CA GLN A 147 4.10 -4.30 -4.36
C GLN A 147 4.28 -4.41 -2.85
N LEU A 148 5.37 -5.07 -2.43
CA LEU A 148 5.64 -5.36 -1.02
C LEU A 148 6.61 -4.34 -0.43
N HIS A 149 6.33 -3.95 0.83
CA HIS A 149 7.21 -3.16 1.70
C HIS A 149 7.47 -3.98 2.96
N VAL A 150 8.69 -4.47 3.10
CA VAL A 150 9.05 -5.44 4.14
C VAL A 150 10.43 -5.12 4.72
N GLU A 151 10.78 -5.80 5.81
CA GLU A 151 12.10 -5.76 6.42
C GLU A 151 13.20 -6.28 5.48
N GLY A 152 14.44 -5.91 5.75
CA GLY A 152 15.60 -6.19 4.89
C GLY A 152 16.45 -7.38 5.33
N GLU A 153 15.90 -8.41 5.97
CA GLU A 153 16.64 -9.58 6.48
C GLU A 153 17.00 -10.61 5.39
N LEU A 154 16.99 -10.18 4.13
CA LEU A 154 17.42 -10.94 2.95
C LEU A 154 16.75 -12.34 2.85
N GLU A 155 17.54 -13.42 2.95
CA GLU A 155 17.06 -14.79 2.70
C GLU A 155 15.90 -15.20 3.61
N SER A 156 15.91 -14.82 4.88
CA SER A 156 14.84 -15.15 5.82
C SER A 156 13.53 -14.45 5.46
N THR A 157 13.60 -13.18 5.09
CA THR A 157 12.42 -12.41 4.63
C THR A 157 11.83 -13.00 3.36
N TYR A 158 12.67 -13.25 2.35
CA TYR A 158 12.16 -13.76 1.06
C TYR A 158 11.66 -15.20 1.17
N GLY A 159 12.32 -16.05 1.98
CA GLY A 159 11.85 -17.41 2.23
C GLY A 159 10.49 -17.46 2.93
N ASP A 160 10.28 -16.59 3.91
CA ASP A 160 9.02 -16.48 4.65
C ASP A 160 7.88 -15.94 3.75
N LEU A 161 8.16 -14.91 2.95
CA LEU A 161 7.20 -14.37 1.99
C LEU A 161 6.85 -15.38 0.89
N ALA A 162 7.82 -16.14 0.39
CA ALA A 162 7.57 -17.21 -0.57
C ALA A 162 6.66 -18.30 0.02
N ALA A 163 6.94 -18.74 1.25
CA ALA A 163 6.08 -19.70 1.95
C ALA A 163 4.67 -19.18 2.20
N MET A 164 4.53 -17.86 2.46
CA MET A 164 3.22 -17.21 2.60
C MET A 164 2.47 -17.21 1.25
N ALA A 165 3.14 -16.85 0.16
CA ALA A 165 2.57 -16.86 -1.19
C ALA A 165 2.12 -18.27 -1.60
N GLU A 166 2.96 -19.30 -1.38
CA GLU A 166 2.60 -20.70 -1.65
C GLU A 166 1.36 -21.16 -0.89
N ARG A 167 1.17 -20.75 0.39
CA ARG A 167 -0.03 -21.10 1.18
C ARG A 167 -1.32 -20.55 0.58
N VAL A 168 -1.28 -19.42 -0.09
CA VAL A 168 -2.45 -18.80 -0.73
C VAL A 168 -2.58 -19.09 -2.22
N GLY A 169 -1.63 -19.85 -2.79
CA GLY A 169 -1.66 -20.29 -4.18
C GLY A 169 -1.09 -19.31 -5.21
N LEU A 170 -0.31 -18.32 -4.74
CA LEU A 170 0.45 -17.38 -5.60
C LEU A 170 1.69 -18.03 -6.16
#